data_9f2149e31cf60e7f786e37fb3f86aa62
#
_entry.id   9f2149e31cf60e7f786e37fb3f86aa62
#
_cell.length_a   1.000
_cell.length_b   1.000
_cell.length_c   1.000
_cell.angle_alpha   90.00
_cell.angle_beta   90.00
_cell.angle_gamma   90.00
#
_symmetry.space_group_name_H-M   'P 1'
#
loop_
_entity.id
_entity.type
_entity.pdbx_description
1 polymer ?
#
loop_
_entity_poly.entity_id
_entity_poly.type
_entity_poly.pdbx_seq_one_letter_code
_entity_poly.pdbx_strand_id
1 'polypeptide(L)'
;GGGRRSGNRFFNCHSSHGVVDMNKAIAQSCDSYFYHFAQAVGFDQVADMASLFGMGKQFDLPVNSQFFGTVPNAAWKEKKFGRPWEPFDTVNASIGQGYYLASPLQLAVLSARLATGKALNPRLVMDGPAKDPMAYDFRPDDIAYIRQAMSDVVNGAGTARRAQLPLPDVKMAGKTGTAQVVSLSISDGRSGPWKYRDHGLFVFFAPFDNPRYAGAVVIEHGGGSGSAYPIARDVMTFLFDPQKGLEALRALEQQWGGTAQQRLEQRYAAYAAARGSTVKPPPRREEEIFDQVEAEARLAARQSEAIATDAIKPRGETSSVATPPSPAATPATEAPATPAPSATPPSVVPETTP
;
A
#
# COMPACT_ATOMS: atom_id res chain seq x y z
N GLY A 1 -5.20 26.30 13.53
CA GLY A 1 -4.44 25.85 12.39
C GLY A 1 -2.97 25.79 12.75
N GLY A 2 -2.35 24.69 12.47
CA GLY A 2 -0.95 24.47 12.75
C GLY A 2 -0.10 24.60 11.50
N GLY A 3 1.18 24.80 11.72
CA GLY A 3 2.20 24.81 10.71
C GLY A 3 3.57 24.79 11.35
N ARG A 4 4.60 24.81 10.53
CA ARG A 4 5.98 24.85 10.98
C ARG A 4 6.75 25.93 10.24
N ARG A 5 7.51 26.73 10.98
CA ARG A 5 8.49 27.66 10.40
C ARG A 5 9.82 26.92 10.22
N SER A 6 10.39 27.00 9.02
CA SER A 6 11.75 26.54 8.73
C SER A 6 12.46 27.66 7.95
N GLY A 7 13.46 28.27 8.56
CA GLY A 7 14.06 29.52 8.07
C GLY A 7 13.01 30.61 7.91
N ASN A 8 12.99 31.25 6.75
CA ASN A 8 12.03 32.32 6.41
C ASN A 8 10.70 31.80 5.87
N ARG A 9 10.53 30.49 5.68
CA ARG A 9 9.30 29.88 5.14
C ARG A 9 8.43 29.33 6.25
N PHE A 10 7.11 29.48 6.09
CA PHE A 10 6.12 28.83 6.93
C PHE A 10 5.39 27.76 6.13
N PHE A 11 5.39 26.55 6.67
CA PHE A 11 4.72 25.38 6.09
C PHE A 11 3.41 25.16 6.85
N ASN A 12 2.31 25.38 6.17
CA ASN A 12 0.98 25.20 6.73
C ASN A 12 0.59 23.72 6.76
N CYS A 13 -0.18 23.33 7.75
CA CYS A 13 -1.00 22.14 7.66
C CYS A 13 -2.20 22.43 6.76
N HIS A 14 -2.66 21.42 6.02
CA HIS A 14 -3.80 21.56 5.11
C HIS A 14 -5.12 21.87 5.83
N SER A 15 -5.20 21.64 7.15
CA SER A 15 -6.37 21.91 7.97
C SER A 15 -6.01 22.19 9.44
N SER A 16 -7.00 22.60 10.23
CA SER A 16 -6.87 22.76 11.68
C SER A 16 -7.38 21.50 12.38
N HIS A 17 -6.49 20.80 13.11
CA HIS A 17 -6.80 19.51 13.73
C HIS A 17 -6.91 19.58 15.26
N GLY A 18 -6.65 20.78 15.87
CA GLY A 18 -6.58 20.92 17.33
C GLY A 18 -5.41 20.13 17.92
N VAL A 19 -5.61 19.56 19.09
CA VAL A 19 -4.64 18.66 19.73
C VAL A 19 -4.74 17.30 19.07
N VAL A 20 -3.59 16.74 18.65
CA VAL A 20 -3.50 15.44 17.97
C VAL A 20 -2.42 14.59 18.60
N ASP A 21 -2.72 13.32 18.79
CA ASP A 21 -1.75 12.23 18.96
C ASP A 21 -1.36 11.65 17.60
N MET A 22 -0.52 10.62 17.59
CA MET A 22 -0.07 9.99 16.36
C MET A 22 -1.22 9.31 15.59
N ASN A 23 -2.16 8.64 16.27
CA ASN A 23 -3.31 8.01 15.63
C ASN A 23 -4.14 9.04 14.89
N LYS A 24 -4.57 10.09 15.57
CA LYS A 24 -5.35 11.18 14.98
C LYS A 24 -4.57 11.92 13.89
N ALA A 25 -3.25 12.07 14.05
CA ALA A 25 -2.40 12.68 13.03
C ALA A 25 -2.34 11.86 11.74
N ILE A 26 -2.29 10.53 11.83
CA ILE A 26 -2.38 9.63 10.68
C ILE A 26 -3.79 9.69 10.09
N ALA A 27 -4.83 9.54 10.92
CA ALA A 27 -6.22 9.48 10.48
C ALA A 27 -6.65 10.75 9.75
N GLN A 28 -6.26 11.92 10.24
CA GLN A 28 -6.59 13.22 9.68
C GLN A 28 -5.49 13.82 8.79
N SER A 29 -4.39 13.10 8.57
CA SER A 29 -3.26 13.55 7.74
C SER A 29 -2.66 14.88 8.23
N CYS A 30 -2.32 14.99 9.51
CA CYS A 30 -1.83 16.23 10.12
C CYS A 30 -0.36 16.50 9.75
N ASP A 31 -0.10 17.35 8.78
CA ASP A 31 1.25 17.69 8.35
C ASP A 31 2.10 18.26 9.49
N SER A 32 1.53 19.14 10.32
CA SER A 32 2.24 19.76 11.46
C SER A 32 2.80 18.73 12.42
N TYR A 33 2.08 17.65 12.71
CA TYR A 33 2.55 16.57 13.56
C TYR A 33 3.81 15.92 12.96
N PHE A 34 3.77 15.58 11.67
CA PHE A 34 4.89 14.92 11.01
C PHE A 34 6.08 15.84 10.76
N TYR A 35 5.88 17.15 10.59
CA TYR A 35 6.98 18.11 10.59
C TYR A 35 7.77 18.08 11.89
N HIS A 36 7.07 18.07 13.04
CA HIS A 36 7.70 18.01 14.34
C HIS A 36 8.34 16.66 14.62
N PHE A 37 7.61 15.59 14.30
CA PHE A 37 8.08 14.21 14.48
C PHE A 37 9.40 13.95 13.74
N ALA A 38 9.44 14.25 12.43
CA ALA A 38 10.63 14.01 11.62
C ALA A 38 11.85 14.83 12.03
N GLN A 39 11.62 16.05 12.55
CA GLN A 39 12.70 16.86 13.10
C GLN A 39 13.23 16.34 14.45
N ALA A 40 12.36 15.77 15.28
CA ALA A 40 12.74 15.20 16.57
C ALA A 40 13.49 13.87 16.41
N VAL A 41 13.05 13.03 15.47
CA VAL A 41 13.66 11.71 15.21
C VAL A 41 14.92 11.82 14.33
N GLY A 42 14.95 12.79 13.43
CA GLY A 42 15.94 12.89 12.36
C GLY A 42 15.46 12.20 11.08
N PHE A 43 15.60 12.90 9.94
CA PHE A 43 15.01 12.39 8.69
C PHE A 43 15.75 11.17 8.13
N ASP A 44 17.04 11.01 8.40
CA ASP A 44 17.78 9.82 7.94
C ASP A 44 17.18 8.54 8.55
N GLN A 45 16.75 8.55 9.80
CA GLN A 45 16.06 7.42 10.44
C GLN A 45 14.69 7.14 9.79
N VAL A 46 13.96 8.19 9.40
CA VAL A 46 12.70 8.05 8.64
C VAL A 46 12.98 7.43 7.26
N ALA A 47 14.05 7.85 6.59
CA ALA A 47 14.47 7.31 5.30
C ALA A 47 14.88 5.84 5.38
N ASP A 48 15.61 5.46 6.44
CA ASP A 48 16.00 4.06 6.69
C ASP A 48 14.77 3.17 6.92
N MET A 49 13.83 3.65 7.73
CA MET A 49 12.55 2.95 7.95
C MET A 49 11.75 2.82 6.65
N ALA A 50 11.64 3.88 5.86
CA ALA A 50 10.97 3.83 4.56
C ALA A 50 11.63 2.79 3.63
N SER A 51 12.95 2.73 3.60
CA SER A 51 13.71 1.76 2.83
C SER A 51 13.49 0.33 3.34
N LEU A 52 13.36 0.13 4.65
CA LEU A 52 13.00 -1.17 5.25
C LEU A 52 11.61 -1.64 4.77
N PHE A 53 10.66 -0.73 4.63
CA PHE A 53 9.34 -1.03 4.09
C PHE A 53 9.28 -1.11 2.56
N GLY A 54 10.41 -1.03 1.85
CA GLY A 54 10.52 -1.28 0.40
C GLY A 54 10.52 -0.04 -0.48
N MET A 55 10.52 1.16 0.12
CA MET A 55 10.65 2.40 -0.64
C MET A 55 12.09 2.56 -1.15
N GLY A 56 12.26 3.13 -2.34
CA GLY A 56 13.57 3.27 -2.97
C GLY A 56 14.24 1.95 -3.37
N LYS A 57 13.50 0.84 -3.40
CA LYS A 57 14.01 -0.50 -3.72
C LYS A 57 13.48 -0.99 -5.06
N GLN A 58 14.28 -1.78 -5.75
CA GLN A 58 13.82 -2.69 -6.80
C GLN A 58 13.45 -4.03 -6.17
N PHE A 59 12.49 -4.71 -6.78
CA PHE A 59 12.08 -6.05 -6.37
C PHE A 59 12.58 -7.07 -7.40
N ASP A 60 12.87 -8.28 -6.95
CA ASP A 60 13.24 -9.40 -7.82
C ASP A 60 12.01 -9.89 -8.60
N LEU A 61 11.75 -9.24 -9.72
CA LEU A 61 10.63 -9.51 -10.62
C LEU A 61 11.13 -9.73 -12.04
N PRO A 62 10.55 -10.64 -12.81
CA PRO A 62 10.93 -10.92 -14.19
C PRO A 62 10.42 -9.82 -15.15
N VAL A 63 10.85 -8.58 -14.92
CA VAL A 63 10.54 -7.40 -15.73
C VAL A 63 11.82 -6.69 -16.13
N ASN A 64 11.87 -6.16 -17.34
CA ASN A 64 13.08 -5.57 -17.92
C ASN A 64 13.48 -4.26 -17.24
N SER A 65 12.54 -3.52 -16.66
CA SER A 65 12.82 -2.28 -15.96
C SER A 65 11.83 -2.04 -14.83
N GLN A 66 12.33 -1.45 -13.75
CA GLN A 66 11.52 -1.00 -12.63
C GLN A 66 11.95 0.41 -12.24
N PHE A 67 10.98 1.30 -12.06
CA PHE A 67 11.24 2.57 -11.42
C PHE A 67 11.32 2.35 -9.91
N PHE A 68 12.49 2.62 -9.32
CA PHE A 68 12.75 2.39 -7.89
C PHE A 68 12.60 3.64 -7.03
N GLY A 69 12.16 4.76 -7.61
CA GLY A 69 11.90 5.98 -6.85
C GLY A 69 13.14 6.61 -6.22
N THR A 70 12.90 7.44 -5.24
CA THR A 70 13.94 8.07 -4.42
C THR A 70 13.46 8.17 -2.98
N VAL A 71 14.23 7.65 -2.05
CA VAL A 71 14.13 7.95 -0.64
C VAL A 71 15.28 8.91 -0.33
N PRO A 72 15.01 10.21 -0.20
CA PRO A 72 16.07 11.20 0.02
C PRO A 72 16.61 11.10 1.45
N ASN A 73 17.90 11.35 1.61
CA ASN A 73 18.56 11.56 2.90
C ASN A 73 19.74 12.50 2.73
N ALA A 74 20.47 12.79 3.80
CA ALA A 74 21.59 13.73 3.77
C ALA A 74 22.68 13.28 2.78
N ALA A 75 23.10 12.02 2.83
CA ALA A 75 24.11 11.47 1.95
C ALA A 75 23.69 11.48 0.47
N TRP A 76 22.41 11.16 0.20
CA TRP A 76 21.87 11.20 -1.15
C TRP A 76 21.86 12.63 -1.73
N LYS A 77 21.48 13.62 -0.93
CA LYS A 77 21.43 15.02 -1.38
C LYS A 77 22.82 15.56 -1.66
N GLU A 78 23.77 15.29 -0.77
CA GLU A 78 25.17 15.65 -0.96
C GLU A 78 25.75 15.02 -2.24
N LYS A 79 25.56 13.72 -2.42
CA LYS A 79 26.04 13.00 -3.61
C LYS A 79 25.43 13.54 -4.91
N LYS A 80 24.13 13.88 -4.90
CA LYS A 80 23.40 14.27 -6.11
C LYS A 80 23.57 15.73 -6.48
N PHE A 81 23.64 16.62 -5.50
CA PHE A 81 23.59 18.08 -5.70
C PHE A 81 24.82 18.82 -5.16
N GLY A 82 25.73 18.16 -4.43
CA GLY A 82 26.86 18.79 -3.74
C GLY A 82 26.41 19.81 -2.67
N ARG A 83 25.27 19.56 -2.03
CA ARG A 83 24.66 20.48 -1.05
C ARG A 83 24.24 19.73 0.20
N PRO A 84 24.42 20.32 1.41
CA PRO A 84 23.99 19.70 2.64
C PRO A 84 22.46 19.58 2.73
N TRP A 85 22.01 18.70 3.62
CA TRP A 85 20.61 18.58 3.99
C TRP A 85 20.17 19.79 4.83
N GLU A 86 19.10 20.42 4.40
CA GLU A 86 18.57 21.62 5.06
C GLU A 86 17.33 21.29 5.89
N PRO A 87 17.01 22.03 6.96
CA PRO A 87 15.83 21.80 7.76
C PRO A 87 14.51 21.79 6.97
N PHE A 88 14.41 22.57 5.88
CA PHE A 88 13.23 22.58 5.04
C PHE A 88 13.09 21.31 4.18
N ASP A 89 14.19 20.61 3.89
CA ASP A 89 14.13 19.30 3.21
C ASP A 89 13.43 18.28 4.10
N THR A 90 13.75 18.27 5.42
CA THR A 90 13.07 17.45 6.41
C THR A 90 11.57 17.73 6.43
N VAL A 91 11.18 19.01 6.45
CA VAL A 91 9.76 19.39 6.46
C VAL A 91 9.03 18.86 5.23
N ASN A 92 9.58 19.06 4.03
CA ASN A 92 8.97 18.56 2.80
C ASN A 92 8.93 17.02 2.74
N ALA A 93 10.06 16.39 3.01
CA ALA A 93 10.19 14.94 2.88
C ALA A 93 9.39 14.17 3.94
N SER A 94 9.14 14.78 5.13
CA SER A 94 8.35 14.16 6.20
C SER A 94 6.89 13.90 5.85
N ILE A 95 6.38 14.57 4.83
CA ILE A 95 5.02 14.36 4.28
C ILE A 95 5.05 13.79 2.86
N GLY A 96 6.20 13.24 2.43
CA GLY A 96 6.35 12.59 1.12
C GLY A 96 6.44 13.57 -0.05
N GLN A 97 6.80 14.83 0.19
CA GLN A 97 6.98 15.86 -0.83
C GLN A 97 8.46 16.11 -1.16
N GLY A 98 8.73 17.03 -2.06
CA GLY A 98 10.09 17.42 -2.43
C GLY A 98 10.80 16.37 -3.27
N TYR A 99 11.88 15.82 -2.76
CA TYR A 99 12.69 14.82 -3.48
C TYR A 99 12.19 13.38 -3.39
N TYR A 100 11.13 13.15 -2.60
CA TYR A 100 10.58 11.81 -2.39
C TYR A 100 9.84 11.33 -3.64
N LEU A 101 10.26 10.19 -4.19
CA LEU A 101 9.61 9.58 -5.36
C LEU A 101 9.34 8.09 -5.09
N ALA A 102 8.16 7.64 -5.45
CA ALA A 102 7.73 6.25 -5.26
C ALA A 102 6.98 5.74 -6.50
N SER A 103 7.12 4.45 -6.78
CA SER A 103 6.26 3.79 -7.75
C SER A 103 4.98 3.24 -7.09
N PRO A 104 3.89 3.04 -7.84
CA PRO A 104 2.68 2.39 -7.31
C PRO A 104 2.96 1.01 -6.71
N LEU A 105 3.89 0.24 -7.30
CA LEU A 105 4.30 -1.06 -6.78
C LEU A 105 4.94 -0.94 -5.39
N GLN A 106 5.83 0.02 -5.19
CA GLN A 106 6.46 0.25 -3.88
C GLN A 106 5.43 0.64 -2.82
N LEU A 107 4.45 1.48 -3.17
CA LEU A 107 3.35 1.85 -2.28
C LEU A 107 2.46 0.65 -1.92
N ALA A 108 2.19 -0.24 -2.87
CA ALA A 108 1.44 -1.47 -2.63
C ALA A 108 2.22 -2.42 -1.71
N VAL A 109 3.54 -2.58 -1.93
CA VAL A 109 4.40 -3.40 -1.07
C VAL A 109 4.50 -2.81 0.33
N LEU A 110 4.66 -1.49 0.47
CA LEU A 110 4.60 -0.81 1.77
C LEU A 110 3.31 -1.15 2.52
N SER A 111 2.16 -1.05 1.83
CA SER A 111 0.86 -1.39 2.42
C SER A 111 0.78 -2.86 2.85
N ALA A 112 1.28 -3.80 2.02
CA ALA A 112 1.32 -5.22 2.35
C ALA A 112 2.21 -5.53 3.56
N ARG A 113 3.36 -4.87 3.66
CA ARG A 113 4.29 -5.02 4.78
C ARG A 113 3.72 -4.45 6.08
N LEU A 114 3.05 -3.31 6.03
CA LEU A 114 2.33 -2.74 7.19
C LEU A 114 1.15 -3.64 7.61
N ALA A 115 0.41 -4.17 6.65
CA ALA A 115 -0.73 -5.05 6.91
C ALA A 115 -0.33 -6.33 7.65
N THR A 116 0.86 -6.87 7.39
CA THR A 116 1.29 -8.19 7.89
C THR A 116 2.40 -8.14 8.93
N GLY A 117 3.12 -7.02 9.07
CA GLY A 117 4.33 -6.93 9.87
C GLY A 117 5.50 -7.77 9.33
N LYS A 118 5.46 -8.14 8.05
CA LYS A 118 6.46 -9.03 7.42
C LYS A 118 7.11 -8.38 6.21
N ALA A 119 8.37 -8.71 5.96
CA ALA A 119 9.17 -8.25 4.82
C ALA A 119 8.76 -8.95 3.51
N LEU A 120 7.49 -8.82 3.12
CA LEU A 120 6.94 -9.39 1.90
C LEU A 120 7.66 -8.86 0.66
N ASN A 121 7.91 -9.75 -0.30
CA ASN A 121 8.37 -9.40 -1.63
C ASN A 121 7.32 -9.77 -2.68
N PRO A 122 7.05 -8.89 -3.65
CA PRO A 122 6.09 -9.18 -4.71
C PRO A 122 6.59 -10.30 -5.62
N ARG A 123 5.66 -11.07 -6.21
CA ARG A 123 5.92 -12.10 -7.23
C ARG A 123 4.94 -11.90 -8.37
N LEU A 124 5.36 -12.11 -9.60
CA LEU A 124 4.50 -12.12 -10.78
C LEU A 124 4.10 -13.54 -11.20
N VAL A 125 4.91 -14.54 -10.83
CA VAL A 125 4.67 -15.95 -11.18
C VAL A 125 4.41 -16.71 -9.89
N MET A 126 3.35 -17.50 -9.88
CA MET A 126 2.96 -18.29 -8.70
C MET A 126 3.77 -19.58 -8.57
N ASP A 127 4.27 -20.10 -9.70
CA ASP A 127 5.05 -21.32 -9.74
C ASP A 127 6.47 -21.07 -9.20
N GLY A 128 6.86 -21.83 -8.19
CA GLY A 128 8.16 -21.73 -7.55
C GLY A 128 8.07 -21.66 -6.03
N PRO A 129 9.16 -21.94 -5.31
CA PRO A 129 9.18 -21.93 -3.85
C PRO A 129 8.92 -20.51 -3.34
N ALA A 130 7.81 -20.32 -2.64
CA ALA A 130 7.59 -19.11 -1.86
C ALA A 130 8.59 -19.12 -0.71
N LYS A 131 9.46 -18.13 -0.64
CA LYS A 131 10.24 -17.89 0.58
C LYS A 131 9.27 -17.31 1.61
N ASP A 132 9.19 -17.93 2.77
CA ASP A 132 8.44 -17.35 3.88
C ASP A 132 9.04 -15.98 4.22
N PRO A 133 8.23 -14.92 4.21
CA PRO A 133 8.74 -13.60 4.51
C PRO A 133 9.12 -13.50 5.98
N MET A 134 10.31 -12.98 6.25
CA MET A 134 10.80 -12.74 7.60
C MET A 134 9.89 -11.70 8.28
N ALA A 135 9.48 -11.96 9.52
CA ALA A 135 8.82 -10.97 10.34
C ALA A 135 9.80 -9.84 10.69
N TYR A 136 9.31 -8.62 10.77
CA TYR A 136 10.09 -7.52 11.31
C TYR A 136 10.26 -7.68 12.82
N ASP A 137 11.41 -7.27 13.33
CA ASP A 137 11.68 -7.18 14.77
C ASP A 137 11.11 -5.88 15.34
N PHE A 138 9.79 -5.72 15.21
CA PHE A 138 9.03 -4.63 15.82
C PHE A 138 8.16 -5.17 16.94
N ARG A 139 7.87 -4.32 17.92
CA ARG A 139 6.86 -4.67 18.91
C ARG A 139 5.52 -4.86 18.18
N PRO A 140 4.78 -5.93 18.43
CA PRO A 140 3.49 -6.18 17.78
C PRO A 140 2.51 -5.00 17.94
N ASP A 141 2.54 -4.35 19.09
CA ASP A 141 1.69 -3.19 19.39
C ASP A 141 1.98 -1.98 18.49
N ASP A 142 3.22 -1.78 18.06
CA ASP A 142 3.56 -0.66 17.16
C ASP A 142 2.92 -0.84 15.77
N ILE A 143 3.00 -2.05 15.22
CA ILE A 143 2.35 -2.38 13.95
C ILE A 143 0.83 -2.33 14.09
N ALA A 144 0.28 -2.89 15.19
CA ALA A 144 -1.16 -2.86 15.46
C ALA A 144 -1.66 -1.40 15.57
N TYR A 145 -0.91 -0.54 16.24
CA TYR A 145 -1.25 0.87 16.37
C TYR A 145 -1.31 1.61 15.03
N ILE A 146 -0.31 1.40 14.15
CA ILE A 146 -0.31 2.01 12.81
C ILE A 146 -1.46 1.45 11.95
N ARG A 147 -1.71 0.14 12.00
CA ARG A 147 -2.85 -0.48 11.31
C ARG A 147 -4.18 0.10 11.78
N GLN A 148 -4.36 0.30 13.10
CA GLN A 148 -5.55 0.91 13.66
C GLN A 148 -5.71 2.35 13.16
N ALA A 149 -4.65 3.15 13.15
CA ALA A 149 -4.68 4.51 12.62
C ALA A 149 -5.06 4.54 11.12
N MET A 150 -4.57 3.57 10.33
CA MET A 150 -4.98 3.40 8.93
C MET A 150 -6.44 2.96 8.78
N SER A 151 -6.96 2.16 9.73
CA SER A 151 -8.39 1.85 9.78
C SER A 151 -9.22 3.10 10.07
N ASP A 152 -8.77 3.96 10.98
CA ASP A 152 -9.47 5.18 11.34
C ASP A 152 -9.50 6.23 10.22
N VAL A 153 -8.55 6.19 9.28
CA VAL A 153 -8.61 6.96 8.02
C VAL A 153 -9.89 6.67 7.24
N VAL A 154 -10.31 5.40 7.21
CA VAL A 154 -11.45 4.91 6.40
C VAL A 154 -12.71 4.77 7.24
N ASN A 155 -12.60 4.14 8.42
CA ASN A 155 -13.76 3.72 9.22
C ASN A 155 -14.05 4.67 10.39
N GLY A 156 -13.14 5.58 10.70
CA GLY A 156 -13.27 6.61 11.75
C GLY A 156 -13.56 8.01 11.20
N ALA A 157 -13.11 9.02 11.92
CA ALA A 157 -13.21 10.43 11.51
C ALA A 157 -12.03 10.87 10.62
N GLY A 158 -11.61 10.00 9.70
CA GLY A 158 -10.45 10.20 8.85
C GLY A 158 -10.77 10.79 7.47
N THR A 159 -9.72 10.89 6.66
CA THR A 159 -9.74 11.58 5.35
C THR A 159 -10.37 10.77 4.21
N ALA A 160 -10.64 9.47 4.41
CA ALA A 160 -11.18 8.57 3.38
C ALA A 160 -12.47 7.85 3.77
N ARG A 161 -13.38 8.48 4.51
CA ARG A 161 -14.65 7.86 4.93
C ARG A 161 -15.48 7.30 3.77
N ARG A 162 -15.38 7.90 2.59
CA ARG A 162 -16.05 7.40 1.37
C ARG A 162 -15.41 6.15 0.77
N ALA A 163 -14.28 5.71 1.32
CA ALA A 163 -13.64 4.46 0.96
C ALA A 163 -14.16 3.25 1.78
N GLN A 164 -15.07 3.46 2.72
CA GLN A 164 -15.72 2.35 3.43
C GLN A 164 -16.33 1.39 2.44
N LEU A 165 -16.05 0.09 2.64
CA LEU A 165 -16.66 -0.95 1.82
C LEU A 165 -18.14 -1.07 2.17
N PRO A 166 -19.03 -1.21 1.17
CA PRO A 166 -20.46 -1.46 1.42
C PRO A 166 -20.71 -2.92 1.82
N LEU A 167 -19.79 -3.50 2.61
CA LEU A 167 -19.77 -4.88 3.08
C LEU A 167 -19.72 -4.87 4.61
N PRO A 168 -20.72 -5.42 5.32
CA PRO A 168 -20.83 -5.27 6.77
C PRO A 168 -19.67 -5.90 7.53
N ASP A 169 -19.13 -7.03 7.04
CA ASP A 169 -18.13 -7.83 7.74
C ASP A 169 -16.71 -7.62 7.22
N VAL A 170 -16.51 -6.71 6.26
CA VAL A 170 -15.20 -6.45 5.67
C VAL A 170 -14.83 -4.98 5.81
N LYS A 171 -13.83 -4.70 6.63
CA LYS A 171 -13.26 -3.36 6.76
C LYS A 171 -11.98 -3.24 5.94
N MET A 172 -11.82 -2.11 5.27
CA MET A 172 -10.58 -1.72 4.61
C MET A 172 -9.85 -0.70 5.48
N ALA A 173 -8.55 -0.80 5.57
CA ALA A 173 -7.68 0.22 6.14
C ALA A 173 -6.86 0.87 5.02
N GLY A 174 -6.48 2.13 5.18
CA GLY A 174 -5.70 2.80 4.14
C GLY A 174 -5.19 4.17 4.55
N LYS A 175 -4.51 4.85 3.60
CA LYS A 175 -4.00 6.21 3.79
C LYS A 175 -4.11 6.99 2.50
N THR A 176 -4.68 8.18 2.60
CA THR A 176 -4.73 9.16 1.50
C THR A 176 -3.39 9.82 1.28
N GLY A 177 -3.10 10.14 0.03
CA GLY A 177 -1.96 10.96 -0.36
C GLY A 177 -2.34 11.95 -1.46
N THR A 178 -1.64 13.07 -1.49
CA THR A 178 -1.72 14.08 -2.56
C THR A 178 -0.29 14.51 -2.87
N ALA A 179 0.17 14.23 -4.08
CA ALA A 179 1.50 14.64 -4.52
C ALA A 179 1.40 15.92 -5.34
N GLN A 180 2.03 16.97 -4.86
CA GLN A 180 2.03 18.28 -5.49
C GLN A 180 2.81 18.27 -6.82
N VAL A 181 2.21 18.79 -7.88
CA VAL A 181 2.81 18.84 -9.23
C VAL A 181 3.50 20.16 -9.48
N VAL A 182 2.89 21.26 -9.09
CA VAL A 182 3.43 22.61 -9.26
C VAL A 182 3.38 23.39 -7.95
N SER A 183 4.14 24.49 -7.88
CA SER A 183 4.10 25.37 -6.72
C SER A 183 2.69 25.92 -6.49
N LEU A 184 2.30 26.10 -5.23
CA LEU A 184 1.03 26.74 -4.84
C LEU A 184 0.88 28.17 -5.35
N SER A 185 1.97 28.84 -5.74
CA SER A 185 1.92 30.14 -6.43
C SER A 185 1.40 30.04 -7.87
N ILE A 186 1.42 28.84 -8.47
CA ILE A 186 0.97 28.58 -9.84
C ILE A 186 -0.45 28.03 -9.87
N SER A 187 -0.76 27.08 -8.97
CA SER A 187 -2.07 26.41 -8.89
C SER A 187 -2.34 25.91 -7.47
N ASP A 188 -3.62 25.86 -7.09
CA ASP A 188 -4.07 25.20 -5.86
C ASP A 188 -3.96 23.66 -5.92
N GLY A 189 -3.58 23.12 -7.06
CA GLY A 189 -3.44 21.69 -7.32
C GLY A 189 -4.77 20.92 -7.42
N ARG A 190 -5.91 21.54 -7.13
CA ARG A 190 -7.24 20.87 -7.09
C ARG A 190 -8.07 21.12 -8.34
N SER A 191 -7.98 22.32 -8.88
CA SER A 191 -8.79 22.82 -9.98
C SER A 191 -7.94 23.39 -11.12
N GLY A 192 -8.58 23.92 -12.17
CA GLY A 192 -7.88 24.52 -13.30
C GLY A 192 -7.34 23.50 -14.32
N PRO A 193 -6.34 23.90 -15.14
CA PRO A 193 -5.82 23.04 -16.20
C PRO A 193 -5.30 21.71 -15.69
N TRP A 194 -5.64 20.63 -16.37
CA TRP A 194 -5.32 19.25 -15.96
C TRP A 194 -3.84 19.06 -15.59
N LYS A 195 -2.91 19.55 -16.41
CA LYS A 195 -1.45 19.43 -16.20
C LYS A 195 -0.91 20.05 -14.90
N TYR A 196 -1.69 20.89 -14.24
CA TYR A 196 -1.29 21.56 -12.98
C TYR A 196 -1.98 20.96 -11.76
N ARG A 197 -2.89 19.99 -11.95
CA ARG A 197 -3.55 19.33 -10.82
C ARG A 197 -2.61 18.36 -10.14
N ASP A 198 -2.73 18.25 -8.84
CA ASP A 198 -1.96 17.31 -8.03
C ASP A 198 -2.35 15.87 -8.32
N HIS A 199 -1.43 14.94 -8.08
CA HIS A 199 -1.74 13.53 -8.19
C HIS A 199 -2.52 13.08 -6.95
N GLY A 200 -3.57 12.28 -7.16
CA GLY A 200 -4.33 11.65 -6.10
C GLY A 200 -3.81 10.24 -5.80
N LEU A 201 -3.57 9.93 -4.53
CA LEU A 201 -3.04 8.64 -4.11
C LEU A 201 -3.88 8.04 -2.99
N PHE A 202 -3.96 6.72 -2.98
CA PHE A 202 -4.51 5.96 -1.87
C PHE A 202 -3.81 4.61 -1.75
N VAL A 203 -3.26 4.29 -0.59
CA VAL A 203 -2.72 2.97 -0.25
C VAL A 203 -3.67 2.28 0.70
N PHE A 204 -3.81 0.96 0.59
CA PHE A 204 -4.82 0.23 1.36
C PHE A 204 -4.49 -1.24 1.53
N PHE A 205 -5.16 -1.87 2.48
CA PHE A 205 -5.26 -3.31 2.63
C PHE A 205 -6.64 -3.71 3.16
N ALA A 206 -7.08 -4.91 2.83
CA ALA A 206 -8.36 -5.49 3.27
C ALA A 206 -8.30 -7.03 3.27
N PRO A 207 -9.08 -7.73 4.15
CA PRO A 207 -9.77 -7.19 5.31
C PRO A 207 -8.79 -6.66 6.37
N PHE A 208 -9.27 -5.78 7.24
CA PHE A 208 -8.44 -5.23 8.32
C PHE A 208 -7.92 -6.30 9.28
N ASP A 209 -8.80 -7.23 9.69
CA ASP A 209 -8.47 -8.24 10.70
C ASP A 209 -7.54 -9.33 10.14
N ASN A 210 -7.80 -9.79 8.91
CA ASN A 210 -7.00 -10.82 8.24
C ASN A 210 -6.69 -10.38 6.80
N PRO A 211 -5.64 -9.57 6.56
CA PRO A 211 -5.34 -8.98 5.26
C PRO A 211 -5.11 -10.04 4.17
N ARG A 212 -5.89 -9.96 3.10
CA ARG A 212 -5.77 -10.80 1.90
C ARG A 212 -5.27 -10.02 0.70
N TYR A 213 -5.64 -8.74 0.63
CA TYR A 213 -5.27 -7.85 -0.46
C TYR A 213 -4.61 -6.60 0.10
N ALA A 214 -3.62 -6.10 -0.60
CA ALA A 214 -3.01 -4.80 -0.37
C ALA A 214 -2.75 -4.14 -1.72
N GLY A 215 -2.85 -2.81 -1.77
CA GLY A 215 -2.72 -2.11 -3.03
C GLY A 215 -2.44 -0.63 -2.89
N ALA A 216 -2.22 -0.02 -4.05
CA ALA A 216 -2.11 1.43 -4.20
C ALA A 216 -2.85 1.87 -5.46
N VAL A 217 -3.56 2.98 -5.36
CA VAL A 217 -4.17 3.67 -6.51
C VAL A 217 -3.49 5.02 -6.64
N VAL A 218 -3.01 5.32 -7.84
CA VAL A 218 -2.41 6.60 -8.20
C VAL A 218 -3.15 7.15 -9.41
N ILE A 219 -3.72 8.35 -9.29
CA ILE A 219 -4.39 9.06 -10.37
C ILE A 219 -3.59 10.31 -10.70
N GLU A 220 -2.88 10.27 -11.81
CA GLU A 220 -2.12 11.41 -12.30
C GLU A 220 -3.06 12.60 -12.56
N HIS A 221 -2.69 13.76 -12.02
CA HIS A 221 -3.45 14.99 -12.16
C HIS A 221 -4.93 14.88 -11.72
N GLY A 222 -5.21 13.98 -10.75
CA GLY A 222 -6.56 13.73 -10.24
C GLY A 222 -7.13 14.82 -9.34
N GLY A 223 -6.31 15.83 -8.98
CA GLY A 223 -6.72 16.93 -8.10
C GLY A 223 -6.71 16.58 -6.62
N GLY A 224 -6.23 15.39 -6.24
CA GLY A 224 -6.10 14.92 -4.87
C GLY A 224 -6.68 13.51 -4.63
N SER A 225 -6.57 13.03 -3.41
CA SER A 225 -6.91 11.63 -3.03
C SER A 225 -8.38 11.25 -3.27
N GLY A 226 -9.27 12.24 -3.38
CA GLY A 226 -10.69 12.02 -3.71
C GLY A 226 -10.93 11.33 -5.04
N SER A 227 -9.96 11.36 -5.96
CA SER A 227 -9.98 10.63 -7.22
C SER A 227 -9.51 9.18 -7.10
N ALA A 228 -8.75 8.83 -6.06
CA ALA A 228 -8.09 7.54 -5.92
C ALA A 228 -8.84 6.55 -5.02
N TYR A 229 -9.26 6.97 -3.81
CA TYR A 229 -9.84 6.02 -2.85
C TYR A 229 -11.19 5.42 -3.26
N PRO A 230 -12.06 6.06 -4.08
CA PRO A 230 -13.28 5.39 -4.55
C PRO A 230 -12.97 4.19 -5.44
N ILE A 231 -11.91 4.26 -6.25
CA ILE A 231 -11.46 3.16 -7.11
C ILE A 231 -11.04 1.96 -6.25
N ALA A 232 -10.25 2.20 -5.19
CA ALA A 232 -9.87 1.15 -4.25
C ALA A 232 -11.10 0.50 -3.59
N ARG A 233 -12.09 1.31 -3.17
CA ARG A 233 -13.36 0.81 -2.62
C ARG A 233 -14.07 -0.11 -3.61
N ASP A 234 -14.23 0.32 -4.84
CA ASP A 234 -15.01 -0.41 -5.84
C ASP A 234 -14.31 -1.71 -6.26
N VAL A 235 -12.98 -1.67 -6.43
CA VAL A 235 -12.17 -2.87 -6.69
C VAL A 235 -12.24 -3.85 -5.51
N MET A 236 -12.10 -3.37 -4.27
CA MET A 236 -12.20 -4.26 -3.11
C MET A 236 -13.62 -4.80 -2.94
N THR A 237 -14.67 -4.01 -3.19
CA THR A 237 -16.05 -4.49 -3.18
C THR A 237 -16.22 -5.63 -4.16
N PHE A 238 -15.71 -5.49 -5.38
CA PHE A 238 -15.77 -6.53 -6.40
C PHE A 238 -15.00 -7.80 -6.00
N LEU A 239 -13.82 -7.67 -5.41
CA LEU A 239 -13.00 -8.83 -5.01
C LEU A 239 -13.59 -9.63 -3.86
N PHE A 240 -14.39 -9.01 -2.98
CA PHE A 240 -15.05 -9.70 -1.87
C PHE A 240 -16.50 -10.10 -2.20
N ASP A 241 -17.18 -9.31 -3.02
CA ASP A 241 -18.55 -9.55 -3.48
C ASP A 241 -18.67 -9.07 -4.95
N PRO A 242 -18.37 -9.96 -5.92
CA PRO A 242 -18.41 -9.62 -7.33
C PRO A 242 -19.77 -9.11 -7.79
N GLN A 243 -20.87 -9.68 -7.28
CA GLN A 243 -22.22 -9.27 -7.69
C GLN A 243 -22.48 -7.82 -7.26
N LYS A 244 -22.19 -7.50 -6.00
CA LYS A 244 -22.37 -6.14 -5.47
C LYS A 244 -21.45 -5.12 -6.15
N GLY A 245 -20.22 -5.53 -6.48
CA GLY A 245 -19.29 -4.70 -7.24
C GLY A 245 -19.82 -4.38 -8.64
N LEU A 246 -20.36 -5.36 -9.33
CA LEU A 246 -20.97 -5.18 -10.67
C LEU A 246 -22.25 -4.32 -10.63
N GLU A 247 -23.10 -4.51 -9.60
CA GLU A 247 -24.30 -3.66 -9.40
C GLU A 247 -23.89 -2.19 -9.20
N ALA A 248 -22.87 -1.94 -8.38
CA ALA A 248 -22.36 -0.58 -8.17
C ALA A 248 -21.80 0.03 -9.45
N LEU A 249 -21.05 -0.76 -10.26
CA LEU A 249 -20.54 -0.32 -11.55
C LEU A 249 -21.67 0.03 -12.52
N ARG A 250 -22.69 -0.83 -12.65
CA ARG A 250 -23.86 -0.57 -13.51
C ARG A 250 -24.58 0.71 -13.12
N ALA A 251 -24.74 0.98 -11.82
CA ALA A 251 -25.34 2.23 -11.34
C ALA A 251 -24.49 3.47 -11.72
N LEU A 252 -23.16 3.37 -11.64
CA LEU A 252 -22.26 4.42 -12.10
C LEU A 252 -22.29 4.61 -13.62
N GLU A 253 -22.32 3.53 -14.39
CA GLU A 253 -22.42 3.58 -15.84
C GLU A 253 -23.66 4.31 -16.32
N GLN A 254 -24.80 4.07 -15.67
CA GLN A 254 -26.04 4.83 -15.95
C GLN A 254 -25.86 6.33 -15.73
N GLN A 255 -25.19 6.72 -14.62
CA GLN A 255 -24.91 8.13 -14.34
C GLN A 255 -23.94 8.74 -15.37
N TRP A 256 -23.04 7.96 -15.92
CA TRP A 256 -22.06 8.40 -16.93
C TRP A 256 -22.62 8.41 -18.36
N GLY A 257 -23.87 8.03 -18.57
CA GLY A 257 -24.51 7.97 -19.88
C GLY A 257 -24.30 6.66 -20.63
N GLY A 258 -24.12 5.57 -19.90
CA GLY A 258 -24.02 4.22 -20.42
C GLY A 258 -22.66 3.56 -20.14
N THR A 259 -22.50 2.33 -20.64
CA THR A 259 -21.25 1.57 -20.53
C THR A 259 -20.07 2.30 -21.20
N ALA A 260 -18.84 1.88 -20.92
CA ALA A 260 -17.65 2.43 -21.57
C ALA A 260 -17.76 2.36 -23.10
N GLN A 261 -18.26 1.23 -23.61
CA GLN A 261 -18.50 1.01 -25.04
C GLN A 261 -19.53 1.98 -25.61
N GLN A 262 -20.69 2.14 -24.95
CA GLN A 262 -21.74 3.05 -25.38
C GLN A 262 -21.25 4.52 -25.42
N ARG A 263 -20.50 4.93 -24.40
CA ARG A 263 -19.91 6.27 -24.38
C ARG A 263 -18.85 6.47 -25.47
N LEU A 264 -18.08 5.44 -25.78
CA LEU A 264 -17.12 5.48 -26.88
C LEU A 264 -17.84 5.62 -28.23
N GLU A 265 -18.88 4.83 -28.47
CA GLU A 265 -19.73 4.94 -29.66
C GLU A 265 -20.35 6.32 -29.84
N GLN A 266 -20.88 6.89 -28.75
CA GLN A 266 -21.42 8.26 -28.75
C GLN A 266 -20.34 9.29 -29.13
N ARG A 267 -19.11 9.16 -28.60
CA ARG A 267 -17.98 10.04 -28.96
C ARG A 267 -17.59 9.90 -30.41
N TYR A 268 -17.53 8.67 -30.95
CA TYR A 268 -17.23 8.44 -32.36
C TYR A 268 -18.34 9.01 -33.26
N ALA A 269 -19.61 8.82 -32.90
CA ALA A 269 -20.73 9.39 -33.65
C ALA A 269 -20.68 10.93 -33.66
N ALA A 270 -20.43 11.56 -32.52
CA ALA A 270 -20.27 13.02 -32.42
C ALA A 270 -19.06 13.52 -33.24
N TYR A 271 -17.94 12.83 -33.21
CA TYR A 271 -16.77 13.15 -33.98
C TYR A 271 -17.01 13.00 -35.49
N ALA A 272 -17.68 11.93 -35.92
CA ALA A 272 -18.06 11.69 -37.31
C ALA A 272 -19.01 12.79 -37.84
N ALA A 273 -20.04 13.11 -37.02
CA ALA A 273 -21.00 14.18 -37.36
C ALA A 273 -20.31 15.54 -37.52
N ALA A 274 -19.37 15.89 -36.65
CA ALA A 274 -18.63 17.16 -36.72
C ALA A 274 -17.70 17.25 -37.94
N ARG A 275 -17.30 16.13 -38.54
CA ARG A 275 -16.40 16.09 -39.72
C ARG A 275 -17.06 15.64 -41.03
N GLY A 276 -18.38 15.39 -41.03
CA GLY A 276 -19.10 14.90 -42.22
C GLY A 276 -18.61 13.51 -42.68
N SER A 277 -18.10 12.69 -41.77
CA SER A 277 -17.49 11.38 -42.08
C SER A 277 -18.27 10.27 -41.38
N THR A 278 -18.45 9.14 -42.06
CA THR A 278 -19.00 7.89 -41.46
C THR A 278 -17.89 7.04 -40.89
N VAL A 279 -17.42 7.36 -39.69
CA VAL A 279 -16.48 6.49 -38.94
C VAL A 279 -17.28 5.42 -38.19
N LYS A 280 -17.04 4.17 -38.49
CA LYS A 280 -17.64 3.05 -37.70
C LYS A 280 -16.94 2.94 -36.36
N PRO A 281 -17.67 2.74 -35.27
CA PRO A 281 -17.06 2.43 -33.97
C PRO A 281 -16.26 1.12 -34.04
N PRO A 282 -15.22 0.96 -33.23
CA PRO A 282 -14.47 -0.29 -33.18
C PRO A 282 -15.38 -1.46 -32.77
N PRO A 283 -15.06 -2.70 -33.20
CA PRO A 283 -15.88 -3.86 -32.89
C PRO A 283 -15.97 -4.10 -31.36
N ARG A 284 -17.10 -4.58 -30.92
CA ARG A 284 -17.45 -4.86 -29.50
C ARG A 284 -16.54 -5.95 -28.94
N ARG A 285 -15.48 -5.63 -28.28
CA ARG A 285 -14.68 -6.59 -27.50
C ARG A 285 -15.01 -6.59 -26.00
N GLU A 286 -15.64 -5.53 -25.50
CA GLU A 286 -15.82 -5.33 -24.05
C GLU A 286 -17.05 -6.08 -23.48
N GLU A 287 -18.12 -6.26 -24.25
CA GLU A 287 -19.28 -7.06 -23.79
C GLU A 287 -18.89 -8.53 -23.59
N GLU A 288 -18.09 -9.11 -24.51
CA GLU A 288 -17.60 -10.49 -24.38
C GLU A 288 -16.69 -10.66 -23.16
N ILE A 289 -15.83 -9.68 -22.87
CA ILE A 289 -14.93 -9.71 -21.69
C ILE A 289 -15.75 -9.57 -20.42
N PHE A 290 -16.77 -8.70 -20.41
CA PHE A 290 -17.63 -8.49 -19.24
C PHE A 290 -18.47 -9.72 -18.92
N ASP A 291 -19.06 -10.34 -19.92
CA ASP A 291 -19.82 -11.59 -19.78
C ASP A 291 -18.93 -12.75 -19.33
N GLN A 292 -17.68 -12.82 -19.81
CA GLN A 292 -16.68 -13.80 -19.34
C GLN A 292 -16.29 -13.57 -17.88
N VAL A 293 -16.00 -12.33 -17.50
CA VAL A 293 -15.64 -11.97 -16.10
C VAL A 293 -16.81 -12.26 -15.16
N GLU A 294 -18.05 -11.96 -15.57
CA GLU A 294 -19.23 -12.29 -14.78
C GLU A 294 -19.46 -13.81 -14.67
N ALA A 295 -19.22 -14.54 -15.74
CA ALA A 295 -19.32 -16.00 -15.74
C ALA A 295 -18.23 -16.66 -14.87
N GLU A 296 -16.99 -16.16 -14.93
CA GLU A 296 -15.87 -16.61 -14.10
C GLU A 296 -16.10 -16.27 -12.62
N ALA A 297 -16.63 -15.08 -12.31
CA ALA A 297 -16.95 -14.68 -10.96
C ALA A 297 -18.06 -15.55 -10.35
N ARG A 298 -19.09 -15.91 -11.14
CA ARG A 298 -20.14 -16.85 -10.73
C ARG A 298 -19.61 -18.26 -10.51
N LEU A 299 -18.67 -18.70 -11.35
CA LEU A 299 -18.02 -20.00 -11.22
C LEU A 299 -17.14 -20.06 -9.94
N ALA A 300 -16.36 -19.02 -9.70
CA ALA A 300 -15.52 -18.91 -8.51
C ALA A 300 -16.35 -18.89 -7.21
N ALA A 301 -17.50 -18.17 -7.21
CA ALA A 301 -18.42 -18.16 -6.09
C ALA A 301 -18.99 -19.56 -5.79
N ARG A 302 -19.42 -20.29 -6.82
CA ARG A 302 -19.91 -21.68 -6.69
C ARG A 302 -18.82 -22.65 -6.19
N GLN A 303 -17.58 -22.48 -6.63
CA GLN A 303 -16.44 -23.28 -6.15
C GLN A 303 -16.13 -23.00 -4.68
N SER A 304 -16.21 -21.74 -4.25
CA SER A 304 -16.03 -21.33 -2.85
C SER A 304 -17.12 -21.91 -1.94
N GLU A 305 -18.39 -21.91 -2.39
CA GLU A 305 -19.50 -22.54 -1.67
C GLU A 305 -19.35 -24.08 -1.60
N ALA A 306 -18.88 -24.71 -2.68
CA ALA A 306 -18.63 -26.15 -2.69
C ALA A 306 -17.50 -26.56 -1.74
N ILE A 307 -16.43 -25.75 -1.65
CA ILE A 307 -15.33 -25.99 -0.70
C ILE A 307 -15.81 -25.77 0.75
N ALA A 308 -16.65 -24.78 1.00
CA ALA A 308 -17.21 -24.52 2.32
C ALA A 308 -18.17 -25.65 2.77
N THR A 309 -18.97 -26.20 1.86
CA THR A 309 -19.87 -27.33 2.15
C THR A 309 -19.13 -28.64 2.35
N ASP A 310 -18.01 -28.86 1.67
CA ASP A 310 -17.20 -30.06 1.86
C ASP A 310 -16.38 -30.03 3.17
N ALA A 311 -16.02 -28.85 3.63
CA ALA A 311 -15.36 -28.62 4.94
C ALA A 311 -16.30 -28.84 6.15
N ILE A 312 -17.62 -28.86 5.95
CA ILE A 312 -18.64 -29.05 7.00
C ILE A 312 -19.08 -30.54 7.12
N LYS A 313 -18.70 -31.41 6.20
CA LYS A 313 -18.97 -32.84 6.36
C LYS A 313 -18.15 -33.42 7.51
N PRO A 314 -18.77 -34.00 8.56
CA PRO A 314 -18.04 -34.67 9.61
C PRO A 314 -17.28 -35.87 9.01
N ARG A 315 -15.98 -35.91 9.21
CA ARG A 315 -15.17 -37.08 8.88
C ARG A 315 -15.72 -38.25 9.70
N GLY A 316 -16.36 -39.20 9.00
CA GLY A 316 -16.80 -40.47 9.59
C GLY A 316 -15.62 -41.18 10.22
N GLU A 317 -15.79 -41.55 11.48
CA GLU A 317 -14.89 -42.38 12.23
C GLU A 317 -14.75 -43.76 11.52
N THR A 318 -13.57 -44.03 11.00
CA THR A 318 -13.15 -45.42 10.77
C THR A 318 -12.06 -45.74 11.78
N SER A 319 -12.52 -46.34 12.88
CA SER A 319 -11.69 -47.06 13.83
C SER A 319 -11.06 -48.27 13.14
N SER A 320 -9.74 -48.29 13.10
CA SER A 320 -8.98 -49.53 12.94
C SER A 320 -7.64 -49.30 13.64
N VAL A 321 -7.59 -49.80 14.88
CA VAL A 321 -6.39 -49.87 15.70
C VAL A 321 -5.50 -50.96 15.08
N ALA A 322 -4.37 -50.57 14.50
CA ALA A 322 -3.27 -51.48 14.20
C ALA A 322 -2.12 -51.18 15.18
N THR A 323 -1.83 -52.14 16.01
CA THR A 323 -0.73 -52.15 16.98
C THR A 323 0.63 -52.13 16.27
N PRO A 324 1.56 -51.25 16.62
CA PRO A 324 2.91 -51.30 16.06
C PRO A 324 3.77 -52.35 16.76
N PRO A 325 4.70 -53.01 16.04
CA PRO A 325 5.63 -53.98 16.64
C PRO A 325 6.74 -53.28 17.45
N SER A 326 7.14 -53.96 18.53
CA SER A 326 8.21 -53.61 19.48
C SER A 326 9.56 -53.44 18.78
N PRO A 327 10.36 -52.41 19.07
CA PRO A 327 11.70 -52.30 18.50
C PRO A 327 12.71 -53.14 19.24
N ALA A 328 13.56 -53.82 18.46
CA ALA A 328 14.72 -54.59 18.89
C ALA A 328 15.83 -53.65 19.40
N ALA A 329 16.56 -54.13 20.41
CA ALA A 329 17.67 -53.45 21.04
C ALA A 329 18.87 -53.23 20.08
N THR A 330 19.43 -52.03 20.14
CA THR A 330 20.70 -51.66 19.46
C THR A 330 21.76 -51.33 20.51
N PRO A 331 23.03 -51.73 20.30
CA PRO A 331 24.07 -51.56 21.31
C PRO A 331 24.63 -50.13 21.38
N ALA A 332 25.15 -49.83 22.58
CA ALA A 332 25.74 -48.58 22.96
C ALA A 332 27.00 -48.23 22.12
N THR A 333 27.10 -47.01 21.66
CA THR A 333 28.32 -46.42 21.13
C THR A 333 28.70 -45.17 21.93
N GLU A 334 29.97 -45.11 22.27
CA GLU A 334 30.68 -44.16 23.13
C GLU A 334 30.41 -42.67 22.78
N ALA A 335 30.39 -41.85 23.83
CA ALA A 335 30.38 -40.40 23.79
C ALA A 335 31.82 -39.85 23.48
N PRO A 336 31.95 -38.80 22.65
CA PRO A 336 33.19 -38.06 22.55
C PRO A 336 33.26 -36.88 23.54
N ALA A 337 34.47 -36.62 23.99
CA ALA A 337 34.88 -35.71 25.03
C ALA A 337 34.58 -34.23 24.76
N THR A 338 34.32 -33.50 25.83
CA THR A 338 34.17 -32.06 25.94
C THR A 338 35.54 -31.34 25.71
N PRO A 339 35.61 -30.30 24.91
CA PRO A 339 36.79 -29.43 24.91
C PRO A 339 36.71 -28.31 25.95
N ALA A 340 37.84 -28.03 26.56
CA ALA A 340 38.07 -27.05 27.60
C ALA A 340 37.91 -25.57 27.12
N PRO A 341 37.68 -24.60 28.04
CA PRO A 341 37.43 -23.22 27.68
C PRO A 341 38.71 -22.48 27.26
N SER A 342 38.60 -21.73 26.18
CA SER A 342 39.65 -20.87 25.64
C SER A 342 39.68 -19.50 26.33
N ALA A 343 40.88 -19.00 26.52
CA ALA A 343 41.28 -17.84 27.30
C ALA A 343 40.80 -16.50 26.72
N THR A 344 40.50 -15.56 27.64
CA THR A 344 40.20 -14.16 27.45
C THR A 344 41.40 -13.37 26.89
N PRO A 345 41.24 -12.45 25.91
CA PRO A 345 42.30 -11.52 25.54
C PRO A 345 42.35 -10.30 26.47
N PRO A 346 43.50 -9.65 26.64
CA PRO A 346 43.70 -8.60 27.62
C PRO A 346 43.18 -7.25 27.17
N SER A 347 42.73 -6.47 28.16
CA SER A 347 42.31 -5.07 28.07
C SER A 347 43.40 -4.14 27.60
N VAL A 348 43.11 -3.30 26.61
CA VAL A 348 43.98 -2.17 26.21
C VAL A 348 43.56 -0.93 27.02
N VAL A 349 44.53 -0.38 27.74
CA VAL A 349 44.45 0.88 28.48
C VAL A 349 44.69 2.03 27.48
N PRO A 350 43.98 3.15 27.52
CA PRO A 350 44.31 4.30 26.69
C PRO A 350 45.44 5.13 27.33
N GLU A 351 46.47 5.39 26.56
CA GLU A 351 47.53 6.35 26.88
C GLU A 351 47.04 7.79 26.65
N THR A 352 47.27 8.64 27.65
CA THR A 352 47.08 10.08 27.61
C THR A 352 48.37 10.81 27.27
N THR A 353 48.27 11.78 26.36
CA THR A 353 48.97 13.07 26.28
C THR A 353 50.42 13.09 25.76
N PRO A 354 50.93 14.27 25.39
CA PRO A 354 50.52 15.67 25.71
C PRO A 354 49.91 16.48 24.57
#